data_69c4173573b545c665062388828f9299
#
_entry.id   69c4173573b545c665062388828f9299
#
_cell.length_a   1.000
_cell.length_b   1.000
_cell.length_c   1.000
_cell.angle_alpha   90.00
_cell.angle_beta   90.00
_cell.angle_gamma   90.00
#
_symmetry.space_group_name_H-M   'P 1'
#
loop_
_entity.id
_entity.type
_entity.pdbx_description
1 polymer ?
#
loop_
_entity_poly.entity_id
_entity_poly.type
_entity_poly.pdbx_seq_one_letter_code
_entity_poly.pdbx_strand_id
1 'polypeptide(L)'
;AVYLASVLATHAQKGMPAFGIYGHDVCDADDTEIPDDVKEKLLRFGRAAVAAATMRGKSYLQIGSITMGIGGSIIDPHFIEDYLGMRVESVDEVEIIRRMTEGIYDEKEYAKALEWSKKYCKMGFDKNPENLQRTDEQKKEDWEFTVKMCIIIKDLMNGNKNLPKGCEEEAVGHNAIAAG
;
A
#
# COMPACT_ATOMS: atom_id res chain seq x y z
N ALA A 1 30.44 -18.50 -16.96
CA ALA A 1 30.51 -18.66 -15.49
C ALA A 1 31.68 -17.88 -14.88
N VAL A 2 32.89 -18.00 -15.39
CA VAL A 2 34.12 -17.37 -14.83
C VAL A 2 34.01 -15.83 -14.82
N TYR A 3 33.58 -15.23 -15.92
CA TYR A 3 33.40 -13.77 -16.00
C TYR A 3 32.35 -13.25 -14.99
N LEU A 4 31.24 -13.94 -14.83
CA LEU A 4 30.21 -13.54 -13.87
C LEU A 4 30.76 -13.63 -12.43
N ALA A 5 31.49 -14.68 -12.09
CA ALA A 5 32.12 -14.81 -10.79
C ALA A 5 33.12 -13.68 -10.50
N SER A 6 33.92 -13.29 -11.52
CA SER A 6 34.83 -12.14 -11.41
C SER A 6 34.11 -10.81 -11.16
N VAL A 7 33.00 -10.58 -11.87
CA VAL A 7 32.17 -9.38 -11.66
C VAL A 7 31.59 -9.35 -10.27
N LEU A 8 31.04 -10.48 -9.79
CA LEU A 8 30.48 -10.58 -8.42
C LEU A 8 31.55 -10.34 -7.34
N ALA A 9 32.77 -10.93 -7.54
CA ALA A 9 33.89 -10.70 -6.64
C ALA A 9 34.32 -9.23 -6.58
N THR A 10 34.38 -8.56 -7.75
CA THR A 10 34.70 -7.12 -7.82
C THR A 10 33.65 -6.26 -7.08
N HIS A 11 32.36 -6.57 -7.21
CA HIS A 11 31.30 -5.87 -6.50
C HIS A 11 31.43 -6.09 -4.99
N ALA A 12 31.67 -7.34 -4.57
CA ALA A 12 31.85 -7.67 -3.16
C ALA A 12 33.03 -6.93 -2.54
N GLN A 13 34.17 -6.83 -3.25
CA GLN A 13 35.34 -6.05 -2.79
C GLN A 13 35.04 -4.56 -2.60
N LYS A 14 34.09 -4.03 -3.35
CA LYS A 14 33.64 -2.61 -3.24
C LYS A 14 32.48 -2.41 -2.26
N GLY A 15 32.05 -3.44 -1.55
CA GLY A 15 30.89 -3.39 -0.66
C GLY A 15 29.55 -3.19 -1.40
N MET A 16 29.52 -3.47 -2.71
CA MET A 16 28.29 -3.32 -3.51
C MET A 16 27.55 -4.65 -3.53
N PRO A 17 26.28 -4.69 -3.09
CA PRO A 17 25.50 -5.93 -3.14
C PRO A 17 25.27 -6.35 -4.60
N ALA A 18 25.61 -7.60 -4.89
CA ALA A 18 25.40 -8.20 -6.19
C ALA A 18 25.16 -9.71 -6.05
N PHE A 19 24.34 -10.27 -6.91
CA PHE A 19 24.08 -11.71 -6.96
C PHE A 19 23.88 -12.15 -8.41
N GLY A 20 24.23 -13.43 -8.69
CA GLY A 20 24.07 -14.01 -10.02
C GLY A 20 22.73 -14.71 -10.18
N ILE A 21 22.14 -14.59 -11.35
CA ILE A 21 20.99 -15.37 -11.77
C ILE A 21 21.47 -16.45 -12.72
N TYR A 22 21.23 -17.72 -12.37
CA TYR A 22 21.65 -18.88 -13.12
C TYR A 22 20.47 -19.70 -13.59
N GLY A 23 20.60 -20.30 -14.77
CA GLY A 23 19.75 -21.36 -15.28
C GLY A 23 20.04 -22.71 -14.65
N HIS A 24 19.14 -23.66 -14.84
CA HIS A 24 19.33 -25.07 -14.41
C HIS A 24 20.24 -25.83 -15.34
N ASP A 25 20.22 -25.50 -16.63
CA ASP A 25 20.96 -26.22 -17.68
C ASP A 25 22.20 -25.46 -18.13
N VAL A 26 23.21 -26.20 -18.53
CA VAL A 26 24.39 -25.63 -19.16
C VAL A 26 24.12 -25.55 -20.66
N CYS A 27 24.10 -24.33 -21.17
CA CYS A 27 23.99 -24.11 -22.63
C CYS A 27 25.34 -24.23 -23.30
N ASP A 28 25.35 -24.64 -24.57
CA ASP A 28 26.54 -24.64 -25.42
C ASP A 28 27.01 -23.20 -25.68
N ALA A 29 28.28 -23.05 -26.05
CA ALA A 29 28.92 -21.73 -26.18
C ALA A 29 28.27 -20.84 -27.26
N ASP A 30 27.64 -21.45 -28.23
CA ASP A 30 26.95 -20.82 -29.38
C ASP A 30 25.44 -20.64 -29.16
N ASP A 31 24.88 -21.17 -28.07
CA ASP A 31 23.50 -20.96 -27.72
C ASP A 31 23.34 -19.55 -27.09
N THR A 32 22.70 -18.67 -27.83
CA THR A 32 22.43 -17.28 -27.42
C THR A 32 21.06 -17.11 -26.82
N GLU A 33 20.24 -18.15 -26.74
CA GLU A 33 18.93 -18.07 -26.14
C GLU A 33 19.00 -18.03 -24.60
N ILE A 34 18.25 -17.15 -24.02
CA ILE A 34 18.13 -17.11 -22.56
C ILE A 34 17.10 -18.15 -22.12
N PRO A 35 17.46 -19.12 -21.26
CA PRO A 35 16.55 -20.15 -20.77
C PRO A 35 15.31 -19.52 -20.06
N ASP A 36 14.17 -20.18 -20.15
CA ASP A 36 12.93 -19.64 -19.62
C ASP A 36 12.95 -19.44 -18.11
N ASP A 37 13.61 -20.30 -17.35
CA ASP A 37 13.80 -20.14 -15.91
C ASP A 37 14.67 -18.92 -15.56
N VAL A 38 15.63 -18.57 -16.40
CA VAL A 38 16.44 -17.34 -16.27
C VAL A 38 15.60 -16.12 -16.61
N LYS A 39 14.80 -16.18 -17.69
CA LYS A 39 13.86 -15.10 -18.04
C LYS A 39 12.89 -14.81 -16.88
N GLU A 40 12.32 -15.87 -16.28
CA GLU A 40 11.42 -15.71 -15.14
C GLU A 40 12.10 -15.04 -13.95
N LYS A 41 13.31 -15.48 -13.60
CA LYS A 41 14.08 -14.89 -12.49
C LYS A 41 14.45 -13.41 -12.75
N LEU A 42 14.83 -13.07 -13.99
CA LEU A 42 15.10 -11.69 -14.40
C LEU A 42 13.85 -10.81 -14.31
N LEU A 43 12.71 -11.30 -14.77
CA LEU A 43 11.44 -10.59 -14.67
C LEU A 43 11.02 -10.38 -13.21
N ARG A 44 11.20 -11.38 -12.36
CA ARG A 44 10.94 -11.27 -10.91
C ARG A 44 11.83 -10.21 -10.27
N PHE A 45 13.12 -10.23 -10.57
CA PHE A 45 14.06 -9.22 -10.10
C PHE A 45 13.66 -7.82 -10.59
N GLY A 46 13.37 -7.67 -11.88
CA GLY A 46 12.94 -6.39 -12.46
C GLY A 46 11.68 -5.83 -11.79
N ARG A 47 10.67 -6.68 -11.55
CA ARG A 47 9.45 -6.29 -10.83
C ARG A 47 9.74 -5.85 -9.39
N ALA A 48 10.60 -6.61 -8.68
CA ALA A 48 11.01 -6.25 -7.33
C ALA A 48 11.78 -4.93 -7.28
N ALA A 49 12.68 -4.70 -8.24
CA ALA A 49 13.43 -3.45 -8.34
C ALA A 49 12.51 -2.23 -8.61
N VAL A 50 11.52 -2.39 -9.50
CA VAL A 50 10.52 -1.34 -9.77
C VAL A 50 9.68 -1.07 -8.53
N ALA A 51 9.25 -2.11 -7.81
CA ALA A 51 8.48 -1.95 -6.57
C ALA A 51 9.30 -1.19 -5.51
N ALA A 52 10.55 -1.59 -5.27
CA ALA A 52 11.45 -0.92 -4.34
C ALA A 52 11.70 0.55 -4.72
N ALA A 53 11.93 0.82 -6.02
CA ALA A 53 12.10 2.18 -6.52
C ALA A 53 10.83 3.04 -6.36
N THR A 54 9.65 2.43 -6.52
CA THR A 54 8.36 3.12 -6.36
C THR A 54 8.08 3.47 -4.90
N MET A 55 8.48 2.61 -3.96
CA MET A 55 8.33 2.86 -2.52
C MET A 55 9.22 3.99 -2.02
N ARG A 56 10.44 4.11 -2.56
CA ARG A 56 11.43 5.08 -2.08
C ARG A 56 10.92 6.51 -2.17
N GLY A 57 10.96 7.21 -1.03
CA GLY A 57 10.48 8.60 -0.89
C GLY A 57 8.96 8.74 -0.78
N LYS A 58 8.23 7.63 -0.75
CA LYS A 58 6.80 7.60 -0.43
C LYS A 58 6.59 7.56 1.08
N SER A 59 5.32 7.62 1.49
CA SER A 59 4.94 7.49 2.91
C SER A 59 4.12 6.23 3.14
N TYR A 60 4.22 5.73 4.36
CA TYR A 60 3.21 4.88 4.99
C TYR A 60 2.37 5.77 5.90
N LEU A 61 1.08 5.83 5.69
CA LEU A 61 0.16 6.60 6.52
C LEU A 61 -0.33 5.75 7.68
N GLN A 62 0.18 6.02 8.87
CA GLN A 62 -0.30 5.42 10.11
C GLN A 62 -1.55 6.16 10.58
N ILE A 63 -2.65 5.43 10.77
CA ILE A 63 -3.91 5.96 11.27
C ILE A 63 -4.06 5.59 12.74
N GLY A 64 -4.11 6.59 13.60
CA GLY A 64 -4.05 6.39 15.04
C GLY A 64 -2.64 6.11 15.55
N SER A 65 -2.55 5.48 16.73
CA SER A 65 -1.26 5.13 17.34
C SER A 65 -1.32 3.74 17.98
N ILE A 66 -1.05 3.64 19.28
CA ILE A 66 -1.06 2.37 19.99
C ILE A 66 -2.49 2.04 20.42
N THR A 67 -3.01 0.91 19.95
CA THR A 67 -4.32 0.42 20.37
C THR A 67 -4.18 -0.47 21.60
N MET A 68 -4.79 -0.08 22.72
CA MET A 68 -4.85 -0.85 23.97
C MET A 68 -3.50 -1.40 24.48
N GLY A 69 -2.38 -0.71 24.19
CA GLY A 69 -1.05 -1.13 24.59
C GLY A 69 -0.50 -2.36 23.87
N ILE A 70 -1.09 -2.72 22.72
CA ILE A 70 -0.61 -3.85 21.90
C ILE A 70 0.63 -3.42 21.12
N GLY A 71 1.80 -3.93 21.53
CA GLY A 71 3.07 -3.58 20.91
C GLY A 71 3.16 -3.89 19.41
N GLY A 72 2.41 -4.87 18.91
CA GLY A 72 2.36 -5.21 17.48
C GLY A 72 1.66 -4.17 16.61
N SER A 73 0.93 -3.21 17.19
CA SER A 73 0.34 -2.09 16.46
C SER A 73 1.29 -0.89 16.30
N ILE A 74 2.46 -0.94 16.94
CA ILE A 74 3.47 0.10 16.84
C ILE A 74 4.31 -0.14 15.60
N ILE A 75 4.32 0.83 14.70
CA ILE A 75 5.20 0.82 13.53
C ILE A 75 6.54 1.42 13.94
N ASP A 76 7.62 0.68 13.67
CA ASP A 76 8.97 1.22 13.79
C ASP A 76 9.32 2.04 12.53
N PRO A 77 9.37 3.38 12.63
CA PRO A 77 9.66 4.22 11.48
C PRO A 77 11.08 3.99 10.93
N HIS A 78 12.04 3.60 11.76
CA HIS A 78 13.40 3.30 11.29
C HIS A 78 13.42 2.04 10.42
N PHE A 79 12.65 1.01 10.80
CA PHE A 79 12.49 -0.17 9.94
C PHE A 79 11.90 0.19 8.58
N ILE A 80 10.84 0.99 8.55
CA ILE A 80 10.18 1.42 7.31
C ILE A 80 11.12 2.26 6.44
N GLU A 81 11.91 3.14 7.04
CA GLU A 81 12.88 3.98 6.32
C GLU A 81 14.05 3.16 5.78
N ASP A 82 14.69 2.35 6.63
CA ASP A 82 15.90 1.61 6.30
C ASP A 82 15.66 0.52 5.24
N TYR A 83 14.56 -0.21 5.36
CA TYR A 83 14.28 -1.35 4.47
C TYR A 83 13.42 -0.98 3.25
N LEU A 84 12.50 -0.06 3.38
CA LEU A 84 11.58 0.30 2.30
C LEU A 84 11.85 1.67 1.68
N GLY A 85 12.69 2.49 2.33
CA GLY A 85 12.98 3.86 1.92
C GLY A 85 11.76 4.78 2.01
N MET A 86 10.79 4.45 2.85
CA MET A 86 9.53 5.17 3.04
C MET A 86 9.55 5.93 4.37
N ARG A 87 8.78 7.02 4.43
CA ARG A 87 8.51 7.72 5.69
C ARG A 87 7.27 7.14 6.37
N VAL A 88 7.18 7.25 7.68
CA VAL A 88 5.94 7.06 8.42
C VAL A 88 5.38 8.43 8.75
N GLU A 89 4.14 8.68 8.31
CA GLU A 89 3.37 9.87 8.67
C GLU A 89 2.12 9.45 9.42
N SER A 90 1.81 10.12 10.52
CA SER A 90 0.69 9.73 11.39
C SER A 90 -0.44 10.73 11.29
N VAL A 91 -1.65 10.21 11.20
CA VAL A 91 -2.91 10.97 11.26
C VAL A 91 -3.77 10.36 12.35
N ASP A 92 -4.35 11.21 13.20
CA ASP A 92 -5.28 10.76 14.23
C ASP A 92 -6.63 10.36 13.62
N GLU A 93 -7.26 9.33 14.17
CA GLU A 93 -8.60 8.88 13.74
C GLU A 93 -9.65 9.99 13.81
N VAL A 94 -9.49 10.93 14.74
CA VAL A 94 -10.37 12.11 14.89
C VAL A 94 -10.42 12.93 13.61
N GLU A 95 -9.34 12.99 12.83
CA GLU A 95 -9.32 13.71 11.55
C GLU A 95 -10.27 13.06 10.52
N ILE A 96 -10.37 11.75 10.50
CA ILE A 96 -11.31 11.04 9.62
C ILE A 96 -12.75 11.38 10.03
N ILE A 97 -13.05 11.34 11.33
CA ILE A 97 -14.37 11.67 11.87
C ILE A 97 -14.72 13.15 11.60
N ARG A 98 -13.75 14.06 11.79
CA ARG A 98 -13.93 15.49 11.46
C ARG A 98 -14.32 15.66 10.00
N ARG A 99 -13.57 15.07 9.07
CA ARG A 99 -13.86 15.15 7.63
C ARG A 99 -15.23 14.58 7.28
N MET A 100 -15.63 13.49 7.92
CA MET A 100 -16.98 12.93 7.73
C MET A 100 -18.07 13.89 8.20
N THR A 101 -17.89 14.48 9.38
CA THR A 101 -18.89 15.35 10.04
C THR A 101 -19.03 16.70 9.33
N GLU A 102 -17.91 17.25 8.87
CA GLU A 102 -17.86 18.55 8.20
C GLU A 102 -18.08 18.45 6.68
N GLY A 103 -18.21 17.23 6.14
CA GLY A 103 -18.44 17.02 4.71
C GLY A 103 -17.19 17.29 3.85
N ILE A 104 -15.99 17.09 4.39
CA ILE A 104 -14.73 17.31 3.70
C ILE A 104 -14.33 16.05 2.91
N TYR A 105 -15.03 15.79 1.83
CA TYR A 105 -14.76 14.72 0.86
C TYR A 105 -15.44 15.03 -0.48
N ASP A 106 -15.04 14.38 -1.57
CA ASP A 106 -15.66 14.52 -2.88
C ASP A 106 -16.96 13.69 -2.94
N GLU A 107 -18.10 14.37 -2.87
CA GLU A 107 -19.42 13.76 -2.94
C GLU A 107 -19.64 12.94 -4.22
N LYS A 108 -19.08 13.38 -5.35
CA LYS A 108 -19.24 12.65 -6.64
C LYS A 108 -18.42 11.37 -6.64
N GLU A 109 -17.23 11.41 -6.05
CA GLU A 109 -16.40 10.23 -5.90
C GLU A 109 -17.02 9.26 -4.90
N TYR A 110 -17.52 9.75 -3.78
CA TYR A 110 -18.25 8.94 -2.80
C TYR A 110 -19.44 8.21 -3.43
N ALA A 111 -20.28 8.92 -4.19
CA ALA A 111 -21.44 8.31 -4.85
C ALA A 111 -21.03 7.18 -5.82
N LYS A 112 -19.97 7.40 -6.62
CA LYS A 112 -19.42 6.37 -7.52
C LYS A 112 -18.85 5.17 -6.75
N ALA A 113 -18.11 5.41 -5.68
CA ALA A 113 -17.53 4.37 -4.85
C ALA A 113 -18.63 3.53 -4.17
N LEU A 114 -19.69 4.17 -3.69
CA LEU A 114 -20.83 3.50 -3.09
C LEU A 114 -21.57 2.61 -4.11
N GLU A 115 -21.81 3.10 -5.32
CA GLU A 115 -22.41 2.33 -6.40
C GLU A 115 -21.52 1.13 -6.76
N TRP A 116 -20.22 1.37 -6.94
CA TRP A 116 -19.25 0.32 -7.25
C TRP A 116 -19.21 -0.75 -6.15
N SER A 117 -19.16 -0.33 -4.89
CA SER A 117 -19.10 -1.25 -3.75
C SER A 117 -20.36 -2.14 -3.67
N LYS A 118 -21.54 -1.58 -3.89
CA LYS A 118 -22.80 -2.35 -3.93
C LYS A 118 -22.83 -3.38 -5.07
N LYS A 119 -22.16 -3.08 -6.20
CA LYS A 119 -22.12 -3.96 -7.36
C LYS A 119 -21.11 -5.11 -7.23
N TYR A 120 -19.94 -4.83 -6.68
CA TYR A 120 -18.80 -5.76 -6.72
C TYR A 120 -18.43 -6.37 -5.37
N CYS A 121 -18.81 -5.76 -4.27
CA CYS A 121 -18.57 -6.30 -2.94
C CYS A 121 -19.78 -7.08 -2.45
N LYS A 122 -19.53 -8.16 -1.70
CA LYS A 122 -20.57 -8.97 -1.09
C LYS A 122 -20.52 -8.79 0.41
N MET A 123 -21.67 -8.61 1.04
CA MET A 123 -21.76 -8.70 2.49
C MET A 123 -21.39 -10.11 2.95
N GLY A 124 -20.59 -10.19 4.01
CA GLY A 124 -20.32 -11.43 4.70
C GLY A 124 -21.52 -11.90 5.51
N PHE A 125 -21.39 -13.11 6.03
CA PHE A 125 -22.38 -13.67 6.94
C PHE A 125 -22.12 -13.17 8.37
N ASP A 126 -23.14 -12.62 9.02
CA ASP A 126 -23.08 -12.22 10.42
C ASP A 126 -23.24 -13.46 11.31
N LYS A 127 -22.18 -13.84 12.02
CA LYS A 127 -22.14 -15.00 12.91
C LYS A 127 -22.54 -14.70 14.35
N ASN A 128 -22.89 -13.46 14.66
CA ASN A 128 -23.34 -13.09 15.99
C ASN A 128 -24.69 -13.75 16.33
N PRO A 129 -24.99 -13.96 17.61
CA PRO A 129 -26.34 -14.35 18.04
C PRO A 129 -27.39 -13.36 17.51
N GLU A 130 -28.59 -13.83 17.19
CA GLU A 130 -29.66 -13.03 16.58
C GLU A 130 -29.94 -11.69 17.30
N ASN A 131 -29.89 -11.68 18.62
CA ASN A 131 -30.10 -10.49 19.43
C ASN A 131 -28.97 -9.45 19.35
N LEU A 132 -27.82 -9.80 18.77
CA LEU A 132 -26.66 -8.94 18.55
C LEU A 132 -26.40 -8.64 17.08
N GLN A 133 -27.17 -9.25 16.17
CA GLN A 133 -27.04 -8.97 14.75
C GLN A 133 -27.55 -7.57 14.42
N ARG A 134 -26.88 -6.90 13.50
CA ARG A 134 -27.28 -5.59 12.97
C ARG A 134 -28.53 -5.72 12.11
N THR A 135 -29.43 -4.76 12.21
CA THR A 135 -30.60 -4.66 11.30
C THR A 135 -30.11 -4.30 9.89
N ASP A 136 -30.97 -4.47 8.90
CA ASP A 136 -30.61 -4.12 7.51
C ASP A 136 -30.37 -2.62 7.33
N GLU A 137 -31.08 -1.77 8.06
CA GLU A 137 -30.84 -0.32 8.11
C GLU A 137 -29.46 -0.03 8.69
N GLN A 138 -29.12 -0.63 9.82
CA GLN A 138 -27.80 -0.46 10.45
C GLN A 138 -26.67 -0.98 9.55
N LYS A 139 -26.85 -2.10 8.89
CA LYS A 139 -25.88 -2.62 7.93
C LYS A 139 -25.65 -1.67 6.75
N LYS A 140 -26.73 -1.01 6.29
CA LYS A 140 -26.63 0.00 5.24
C LYS A 140 -25.86 1.23 5.72
N GLU A 141 -26.15 1.72 6.92
CA GLU A 141 -25.44 2.85 7.52
C GLU A 141 -23.95 2.53 7.72
N ASP A 142 -23.63 1.35 8.26
CA ASP A 142 -22.26 0.87 8.44
C ASP A 142 -21.51 0.77 7.08
N TRP A 143 -22.21 0.35 6.02
CA TRP A 143 -21.65 0.27 4.69
C TRP A 143 -21.32 1.64 4.11
N GLU A 144 -22.27 2.57 4.20
CA GLU A 144 -22.09 3.95 3.74
C GLU A 144 -20.99 4.67 4.53
N PHE A 145 -20.92 4.46 5.84
CA PHE A 145 -19.84 4.95 6.69
C PHE A 145 -18.46 4.41 6.26
N THR A 146 -18.37 3.10 6.04
CA THR A 146 -17.13 2.43 5.64
C THR A 146 -16.64 2.94 4.28
N VAL A 147 -17.51 3.08 3.30
CA VAL A 147 -17.15 3.62 1.98
C VAL A 147 -16.66 5.06 2.08
N LYS A 148 -17.33 5.88 2.88
CA LYS A 148 -16.92 7.27 3.13
C LYS A 148 -15.54 7.34 3.79
N MET A 149 -15.30 6.51 4.80
CA MET A 149 -13.99 6.40 5.45
C MET A 149 -12.89 6.03 4.45
N CYS A 150 -13.13 5.07 3.56
CA CYS A 150 -12.17 4.67 2.53
C CYS A 150 -11.82 5.83 1.58
N ILE A 151 -12.80 6.63 1.16
CA ILE A 151 -12.58 7.80 0.31
C ILE A 151 -11.74 8.86 1.04
N ILE A 152 -12.05 9.14 2.30
CA ILE A 152 -11.30 10.10 3.12
C ILE A 152 -9.86 9.62 3.33
N ILE A 153 -9.65 8.34 3.64
CA ILE A 153 -8.29 7.77 3.78
C ILE A 153 -7.52 7.88 2.47
N LYS A 154 -8.16 7.59 1.33
CA LYS A 154 -7.56 7.77 0.02
C LYS A 154 -7.14 9.23 -0.23
N ASP A 155 -7.98 10.19 0.17
CA ASP A 155 -7.67 11.61 0.03
C ASP A 155 -6.53 12.03 0.96
N LEU A 156 -6.47 11.53 2.18
CA LEU A 156 -5.33 11.70 3.08
C LEU A 156 -4.03 11.13 2.48
N MET A 157 -4.09 9.99 1.81
CA MET A 157 -2.92 9.40 1.17
C MET A 157 -2.42 10.22 -0.03
N ASN A 158 -3.33 10.58 -0.94
CA ASN A 158 -2.96 11.07 -2.29
C ASN A 158 -3.23 12.56 -2.49
N GLY A 159 -4.03 13.17 -1.63
CA GLY A 159 -4.64 14.47 -1.85
C GLY A 159 -5.84 14.41 -2.81
N ASN A 160 -6.69 15.43 -2.76
CA ASN A 160 -7.84 15.56 -3.65
C ASN A 160 -8.16 17.03 -3.91
N LYS A 161 -8.00 17.47 -5.15
CA LYS A 161 -8.27 18.85 -5.58
C LYS A 161 -9.76 19.19 -5.72
N ASN A 162 -10.63 18.18 -5.62
CA ASN A 162 -12.07 18.34 -5.77
C ASN A 162 -12.81 18.47 -4.43
N LEU A 163 -12.08 18.65 -3.34
CA LEU A 163 -12.67 18.92 -2.03
C LEU A 163 -13.46 20.23 -2.05
N PRO A 164 -14.39 20.44 -1.10
CA PRO A 164 -15.12 21.68 -0.96
C PRO A 164 -14.19 22.89 -0.87
N LYS A 165 -14.66 24.05 -1.33
CA LYS A 165 -13.92 25.31 -1.22
C LYS A 165 -13.62 25.66 0.24
N GLY A 166 -12.43 26.11 0.52
CA GLY A 166 -11.96 26.42 1.87
C GLY A 166 -11.26 25.24 2.56
N CYS A 167 -11.06 24.13 1.85
CA CYS A 167 -10.35 22.93 2.33
C CYS A 167 -9.04 22.72 1.57
N GLU A 168 -8.30 23.80 1.31
CA GLU A 168 -7.05 23.75 0.52
C GLU A 168 -5.96 22.97 1.25
N GLU A 169 -5.91 23.04 2.57
CA GLU A 169 -4.95 22.29 3.39
C GLU A 169 -5.28 20.79 3.38
N GLU A 170 -6.56 20.46 3.53
CA GLU A 170 -7.05 19.07 3.50
C GLU A 170 -6.90 18.43 2.12
N ALA A 171 -6.83 19.24 1.07
CA ALA A 171 -6.61 18.78 -0.31
C ALA A 171 -5.19 18.25 -0.57
N VAL A 172 -4.25 18.57 0.33
CA VAL A 172 -2.87 18.07 0.26
C VAL A 172 -2.80 16.67 0.89
N GLY A 173 -2.28 15.73 0.11
CA GLY A 173 -2.08 14.35 0.61
C GLY A 173 -0.67 14.13 1.17
N HIS A 174 -0.50 13.02 1.87
CA HIS A 174 0.76 12.61 2.49
C HIS A 174 1.71 11.87 1.54
N ASN A 175 1.42 11.81 0.23
CA ASN A 175 2.18 11.03 -0.75
C ASN A 175 2.34 9.56 -0.33
N ALA A 176 1.31 8.99 0.29
CA ALA A 176 1.35 7.65 0.84
C ALA A 176 0.92 6.60 -0.19
N ILE A 177 1.55 5.43 -0.16
CA ILE A 177 1.20 4.27 -0.98
C ILE A 177 0.62 3.11 -0.18
N ALA A 178 0.66 3.21 1.14
CA ALA A 178 0.02 2.29 2.07
C ALA A 178 -0.52 3.08 3.27
N ALA A 179 -1.56 2.54 3.92
CA ALA A 179 -2.16 3.09 5.13
C ALA A 179 -2.62 1.95 6.04
N GLY A 180 -2.62 2.17 7.35
CA GLY A 180 -3.11 1.22 8.34
C GLY A 180 -2.94 1.72 9.76
#